data_b3e13bcccb7a1f7b8cf218e0559e27bb
#
_entry.id   b3e13bcccb7a1f7b8cf218e0559e27bb
#
_cell.length_a   1.000
_cell.length_b   1.000
_cell.length_c   1.000
_cell.angle_alpha   90.00
_cell.angle_beta   90.00
_cell.angle_gamma   90.00
#
_symmetry.space_group_name_H-M   'P 1'
#
loop_
_entity.id
_entity.type
_entity.pdbx_description
1 polymer ?
#
loop_
_entity_poly.entity_id
_entity_poly.type
_entity_poly.pdbx_seq_one_letter_code
_entity_poly.pdbx_strand_id
1 'polypeptide(L)'
;MSKVSIYLNFQGNTEEAFNFYKSVFNTEFVTPVMKLKDAPLQPGAPQLSEKDLNSVMHVALPILGGTVIMGTDMLESMGHKVVVGNNTTINLECDTREEAHKLFSAISAGGSDIAPLSSSSGVFGAVA
;
A
#
# COMPACT_ATOMS: atom_id res chain seq x y z
N MET A 1 -16.92 -10.82 -12.33
CA MET A 1 -15.64 -11.47 -12.68
C MET A 1 -14.78 -11.60 -11.44
N SER A 2 -14.31 -12.79 -11.19
CA SER A 2 -13.45 -13.04 -10.03
C SER A 2 -12.06 -12.47 -10.26
N LYS A 3 -11.44 -11.95 -9.23
CA LYS A 3 -10.11 -11.36 -9.31
C LYS A 3 -9.37 -11.49 -7.98
N VAL A 4 -8.06 -11.31 -8.05
CA VAL A 4 -7.19 -11.25 -6.87
C VAL A 4 -6.70 -9.83 -6.72
N SER A 5 -6.71 -9.34 -5.50
CA SER A 5 -6.12 -8.06 -5.14
C SER A 5 -5.15 -8.27 -3.96
N ILE A 6 -4.22 -7.37 -3.82
CA ILE A 6 -3.25 -7.40 -2.72
C ILE A 6 -3.73 -6.44 -1.65
N TYR A 7 -3.83 -6.92 -0.42
CA TYR A 7 -4.29 -6.10 0.70
C TYR A 7 -3.15 -5.88 1.68
N LEU A 8 -2.75 -4.64 1.87
CA LEU A 8 -1.64 -4.27 2.74
C LEU A 8 -2.16 -3.70 4.05
N ASN A 9 -1.55 -4.11 5.15
CA ASN A 9 -1.92 -3.66 6.48
C ASN A 9 -0.81 -2.78 7.04
N PHE A 10 -1.17 -1.59 7.47
CA PHE A 10 -0.27 -0.63 8.10
C PHE A 10 -0.76 -0.30 9.50
N GLN A 11 0.00 0.49 10.22
CA GLN A 11 -0.39 0.93 11.56
C GLN A 11 -0.15 2.43 11.71
N GLY A 12 -1.04 3.21 11.07
CA GLY A 12 -1.04 4.66 11.17
C GLY A 12 -0.42 5.39 9.96
N ASN A 13 0.14 4.67 9.01
CA ASN A 13 0.83 5.29 7.86
C ASN A 13 0.31 4.85 6.49
N THR A 14 -0.90 4.31 6.43
CA THR A 14 -1.49 3.89 5.15
C THR A 14 -1.62 5.03 4.16
N GLU A 15 -2.12 6.17 4.61
CA GLU A 15 -2.33 7.33 3.73
C GLU A 15 -1.02 7.81 3.12
N GLU A 16 0.00 7.96 3.95
CA GLU A 16 1.33 8.36 3.50
C GLU A 16 1.89 7.37 2.48
N ALA A 17 1.80 6.07 2.79
CA ALA A 17 2.28 5.02 1.90
C ALA A 17 1.55 5.03 0.56
N PHE A 18 0.23 5.16 0.56
CA PHE A 18 -0.55 5.11 -0.67
C PHE A 18 -0.42 6.38 -1.50
N ASN A 19 -0.22 7.53 -0.90
CA ASN A 19 0.11 8.75 -1.64
C ASN A 19 1.47 8.61 -2.34
N PHE A 20 2.43 7.96 -1.67
CA PHE A 20 3.71 7.63 -2.28
C PHE A 20 3.54 6.68 -3.46
N TYR A 21 2.82 5.58 -3.29
CA TYR A 21 2.58 4.63 -4.38
C TYR A 21 1.85 5.28 -5.56
N LYS A 22 0.88 6.13 -5.28
CA LYS A 22 0.17 6.88 -6.32
C LYS A 22 1.15 7.70 -7.16
N SER A 23 2.10 8.37 -6.54
CA SER A 23 3.11 9.14 -7.25
C SER A 23 4.07 8.27 -8.04
N VAL A 24 4.45 7.11 -7.50
CA VAL A 24 5.36 6.17 -8.16
C VAL A 24 4.74 5.60 -9.44
N PHE A 25 3.50 5.12 -9.34
CA PHE A 25 2.84 4.46 -10.47
C PHE A 25 2.07 5.42 -11.37
N ASN A 26 1.91 6.67 -10.93
CA ASN A 26 1.19 7.70 -11.67
C ASN A 26 -0.22 7.25 -12.05
N THR A 27 -0.95 6.77 -11.07
CA THR A 27 -2.33 6.28 -11.22
C THR A 27 -3.27 7.08 -10.31
N GLU A 28 -4.57 6.83 -10.48
CA GLU A 28 -5.59 7.46 -9.64
C GLU A 28 -6.28 6.42 -8.77
N PHE A 29 -6.68 6.82 -7.58
CA PHE A 29 -7.38 5.92 -6.66
C PHE A 29 -8.67 5.38 -7.28
N VAL A 30 -8.85 4.06 -7.22
CA VAL A 30 -10.15 3.43 -7.48
C VAL A 30 -11.10 3.75 -6.34
N THR A 31 -10.60 3.58 -5.12
CA THR A 31 -11.32 4.01 -3.91
C THR A 31 -10.43 5.00 -3.19
N PRO A 32 -10.86 6.26 -3.05
CA PRO A 32 -10.09 7.27 -2.32
C PRO A 32 -9.88 6.87 -0.86
N VAL A 33 -8.92 7.50 -0.22
CA VAL A 33 -8.65 7.27 1.20
C VAL A 33 -9.93 7.49 2.00
N MET A 34 -10.36 6.45 2.70
CA MET A 34 -11.56 6.43 3.51
C MET A 34 -11.15 6.26 4.97
N LYS A 35 -11.45 7.25 5.79
CA LYS A 35 -11.10 7.20 7.21
C LYS A 35 -12.27 6.68 8.03
N LEU A 36 -11.98 6.17 9.23
CA LEU A 36 -13.03 5.66 10.12
C LEU A 36 -14.09 6.72 10.45
N LYS A 37 -13.68 7.99 10.57
CA LYS A 37 -14.61 9.08 10.83
C LYS A 37 -15.62 9.29 9.70
N ASP A 38 -15.31 8.82 8.50
CA ASP A 38 -16.19 8.96 7.33
C ASP A 38 -17.22 7.83 7.23
N ALA A 39 -17.06 6.78 8.04
CA ALA A 39 -17.98 5.65 8.07
C ALA A 39 -19.20 5.97 8.93
N PRO A 40 -20.38 5.44 8.59
CA PRO A 40 -21.55 5.63 9.42
C PRO A 40 -21.33 5.02 10.81
N LEU A 41 -21.64 5.79 11.85
CA LEU A 41 -21.60 5.29 13.22
C LEU A 41 -22.79 4.37 13.45
N GLN A 42 -22.51 3.14 13.90
CA GLN A 42 -23.57 2.21 14.25
C GLN A 42 -24.02 2.45 15.70
N PRO A 43 -25.32 2.36 15.99
CA PRO A 43 -25.78 2.48 17.37
C PRO A 43 -25.11 1.45 18.27
N GLY A 44 -24.59 1.91 19.40
CA GLY A 44 -23.89 1.03 20.34
C GLY A 44 -22.43 0.76 20.02
N ALA A 45 -21.89 1.37 18.97
CA ALA A 45 -20.47 1.24 18.64
C ALA A 45 -19.61 1.89 19.72
N PRO A 46 -18.44 1.31 20.04
CA PRO A 46 -17.52 1.93 21.01
C PRO A 46 -17.08 3.30 20.51
N GLN A 47 -16.91 4.22 21.43
CA GLN A 47 -16.37 5.53 21.12
C GLN A 47 -14.89 5.39 20.79
N LEU A 48 -14.50 5.81 19.57
CA LEU A 48 -13.14 5.75 19.11
C LEU A 48 -12.37 7.01 19.49
N SER A 49 -11.07 6.88 19.71
CA SER A 49 -10.20 8.02 19.93
C SER A 49 -10.09 8.84 18.63
N GLU A 50 -9.66 10.09 18.74
CA GLU A 50 -9.42 10.94 17.59
C GLU A 50 -8.39 10.32 16.64
N LYS A 51 -7.35 9.69 17.20
CA LYS A 51 -6.34 8.97 16.43
C LYS A 51 -6.97 7.86 15.60
N ASP A 52 -7.85 7.05 16.21
CA ASP A 52 -8.51 5.96 15.51
C ASP A 52 -9.48 6.47 14.44
N LEU A 53 -10.20 7.55 14.73
CA LEU A 53 -11.11 8.16 13.76
C LEU A 53 -10.38 8.69 12.52
N ASN A 54 -9.13 9.11 12.67
CA ASN A 54 -8.32 9.58 11.55
C ASN A 54 -7.57 8.45 10.84
N SER A 55 -7.64 7.22 11.34
CA SER A 55 -7.02 6.07 10.72
C SER A 55 -7.74 5.70 9.43
N VAL A 56 -6.98 5.18 8.46
CA VAL A 56 -7.53 4.75 7.18
C VAL A 56 -8.27 3.43 7.34
N MET A 57 -9.55 3.44 7.00
CA MET A 57 -10.37 2.24 6.99
C MET A 57 -10.15 1.43 5.72
N HIS A 58 -10.01 2.13 4.58
CA HIS A 58 -9.83 1.48 3.29
C HIS A 58 -9.31 2.47 2.25
N VAL A 59 -8.49 1.97 1.35
CA VAL A 59 -8.04 2.68 0.16
C VAL A 59 -7.71 1.64 -0.92
N ALA A 60 -7.90 1.98 -2.17
CA ALA A 60 -7.57 1.10 -3.29
C ALA A 60 -6.92 1.90 -4.41
N LEU A 61 -5.81 1.39 -4.91
CA LEU A 61 -5.00 2.05 -5.93
C LEU A 61 -4.57 1.04 -6.99
N PRO A 62 -4.81 1.32 -8.28
CA PRO A 62 -4.21 0.50 -9.33
C PRO A 62 -2.71 0.77 -9.40
N ILE A 63 -1.97 -0.29 -9.64
CA ILE A 63 -0.55 -0.20 -9.89
C ILE A 63 -0.27 -0.71 -11.30
N LEU A 64 0.85 -1.36 -11.52
CA LEU A 64 1.25 -1.83 -12.84
C LEU A 64 0.32 -2.93 -13.36
N GLY A 65 -0.04 -2.84 -14.64
CA GLY A 65 -0.81 -3.89 -15.29
C GLY A 65 -2.26 -4.04 -14.85
N GLY A 66 -2.81 -3.03 -14.20
CA GLY A 66 -4.20 -3.06 -13.74
C GLY A 66 -4.42 -3.79 -12.42
N THR A 67 -3.37 -4.33 -11.81
CA THR A 67 -3.48 -4.92 -10.48
C THR A 67 -3.78 -3.83 -9.46
N VAL A 68 -4.73 -4.10 -8.58
CA VAL A 68 -5.13 -3.16 -7.54
C VAL A 68 -4.53 -3.59 -6.21
N ILE A 69 -3.89 -2.65 -5.53
CA ILE A 69 -3.51 -2.84 -4.13
C ILE A 69 -4.49 -2.08 -3.24
N MET A 70 -4.78 -2.66 -2.10
CA MET A 70 -5.67 -2.08 -1.11
C MET A 70 -4.90 -1.89 0.19
N GLY A 71 -5.38 -1.03 1.05
CA GLY A 71 -4.73 -0.80 2.32
C GLY A 71 -5.67 -0.41 3.42
N THR A 72 -5.22 -0.63 4.64
CA THR A 72 -5.93 -0.24 5.85
C THR A 72 -4.95 -0.01 6.98
N ASP A 73 -5.32 0.84 7.93
CA ASP A 73 -4.62 0.95 9.19
C ASP A 73 -5.22 -0.05 10.17
N MET A 74 -4.36 -0.88 10.74
CA MET A 74 -4.75 -1.78 11.82
C MET A 74 -4.80 -0.97 13.11
N LEU A 75 -5.84 -1.21 13.91
CA LEU A 75 -6.04 -0.47 15.16
C LEU A 75 -5.48 -1.25 16.35
N GLU A 76 -4.46 -0.71 16.97
CA GLU A 76 -3.88 -1.29 18.18
C GLU A 76 -4.90 -1.31 19.32
N SER A 77 -5.77 -0.30 19.39
CA SER A 77 -6.84 -0.22 20.38
C SER A 77 -7.83 -1.39 20.30
N MET A 78 -7.91 -2.05 19.14
CA MET A 78 -8.74 -3.24 18.95
C MET A 78 -7.94 -4.54 19.03
N GLY A 79 -6.72 -4.49 19.51
CA GLY A 79 -5.86 -5.66 19.66
C GLY A 79 -5.15 -6.09 18.38
N HIS A 80 -5.16 -5.26 17.34
CA HIS A 80 -4.52 -5.58 16.07
C HIS A 80 -3.13 -4.95 16.02
N LYS A 81 -2.12 -5.78 15.85
CA LYS A 81 -0.73 -5.33 15.75
C LYS A 81 -0.12 -5.81 14.45
N VAL A 82 0.43 -4.87 13.68
CA VAL A 82 1.13 -5.20 12.44
C VAL A 82 2.51 -5.75 12.75
N VAL A 83 2.81 -6.89 12.14
CA VAL A 83 4.15 -7.48 12.19
C VAL A 83 4.72 -7.44 10.78
N VAL A 84 5.79 -6.69 10.59
CA VAL A 84 6.46 -6.58 9.30
C VAL A 84 7.37 -7.81 9.15
N GLY A 85 7.20 -8.51 8.02
CA GLY A 85 7.96 -9.71 7.73
C GLY A 85 8.64 -9.65 6.37
N ASN A 86 9.25 -10.75 5.98
CA ASN A 86 10.00 -10.84 4.72
C ASN A 86 9.64 -12.07 3.89
N ASN A 87 8.49 -12.68 4.15
CA ASN A 87 8.08 -13.90 3.45
C ASN A 87 7.11 -13.66 2.29
N THR A 88 6.89 -12.41 1.91
CA THR A 88 6.03 -12.04 0.79
C THR A 88 6.70 -10.96 -0.02
N THR A 89 6.68 -11.11 -1.33
CA THR A 89 7.28 -10.15 -2.27
C THR A 89 6.28 -9.82 -3.35
N ILE A 90 6.17 -8.56 -3.68
CA ILE A 90 5.38 -8.12 -4.84
C ILE A 90 6.36 -7.94 -6.00
N ASN A 91 6.16 -8.72 -7.06
CA ASN A 91 7.01 -8.68 -8.24
C ASN A 91 6.40 -7.77 -9.29
N LEU A 92 7.19 -6.85 -9.80
CA LEU A 92 6.77 -5.95 -10.88
C LEU A 92 7.54 -6.31 -12.15
N GLU A 93 6.81 -6.61 -13.21
CA GLU A 93 7.41 -6.88 -14.52
C GLU A 93 7.08 -5.74 -15.47
N CYS A 94 8.12 -5.11 -15.98
CA CYS A 94 7.98 -3.96 -16.86
C CYS A 94 8.23 -4.35 -18.30
N ASP A 95 7.58 -3.64 -19.23
CA ASP A 95 7.71 -3.93 -20.67
C ASP A 95 9.07 -3.50 -21.23
N THR A 96 9.69 -2.48 -20.64
CA THR A 96 10.98 -1.96 -21.10
C THR A 96 11.96 -1.81 -19.95
N ARG A 97 13.25 -1.82 -20.29
CA ARG A 97 14.31 -1.56 -19.32
C ARG A 97 14.19 -0.15 -18.72
N GLU A 98 13.83 0.83 -19.54
CA GLU A 98 13.68 2.21 -19.10
C GLU A 98 12.59 2.32 -18.04
N GLU A 99 11.45 1.68 -18.27
CA GLU A 99 10.35 1.64 -17.31
C GLU A 99 10.79 0.98 -16.00
N ALA A 100 11.52 -0.14 -16.08
CA ALA A 100 12.03 -0.84 -14.91
C ALA A 100 12.95 0.04 -14.09
N HIS A 101 13.89 0.76 -14.74
CA HIS A 101 14.79 1.67 -14.04
C HIS A 101 14.04 2.83 -13.40
N LYS A 102 13.08 3.40 -14.10
CA LYS A 102 12.29 4.52 -13.59
C LYS A 102 11.48 4.11 -12.35
N LEU A 103 10.78 2.97 -12.44
CA LEU A 103 10.00 2.47 -11.30
C LEU A 103 10.89 2.10 -10.12
N PHE A 104 12.02 1.45 -10.39
CA PHE A 104 12.95 1.08 -9.33
C PHE A 104 13.48 2.31 -8.61
N SER A 105 13.90 3.33 -9.34
CA SER A 105 14.40 4.57 -8.76
C SER A 105 13.35 5.26 -7.90
N ALA A 106 12.10 5.28 -8.37
CA ALA A 106 11.01 5.93 -7.66
C ALA A 106 10.60 5.16 -6.40
N ILE A 107 10.43 3.84 -6.52
CA ILE A 107 9.90 3.04 -5.40
C ILE A 107 10.96 2.75 -4.34
N SER A 108 12.23 2.72 -4.71
CA SER A 108 13.30 2.47 -3.75
C SER A 108 13.63 3.68 -2.88
N ALA A 109 13.15 4.87 -3.24
CA ALA A 109 13.38 6.07 -2.44
C ALA A 109 12.81 5.88 -1.03
N GLY A 110 13.65 6.01 -0.03
CA GLY A 110 13.27 5.79 1.37
C GLY A 110 13.16 4.33 1.79
N GLY A 111 13.46 3.40 0.89
CA GLY A 111 13.43 1.98 1.22
C GLY A 111 14.69 1.50 1.91
N SER A 112 14.68 0.23 2.32
CA SER A 112 15.82 -0.44 2.95
C SER A 112 16.16 -1.73 2.19
N ASP A 113 17.36 -2.25 2.44
CA ASP A 113 17.84 -3.50 1.82
C ASP A 113 17.72 -3.50 0.30
N ILE A 114 18.09 -2.36 -0.31
CA ILE A 114 17.93 -2.15 -1.75
C ILE A 114 19.05 -2.87 -2.49
N ALA A 115 18.65 -3.78 -3.41
CA ALA A 115 19.57 -4.44 -4.32
C ALA A 115 19.48 -3.78 -5.69
N PRO A 116 20.62 -3.41 -6.32
CA PRO A 116 20.58 -2.78 -7.64
C PRO A 116 19.95 -3.68 -8.69
N LEU A 117 19.30 -3.08 -9.69
CA LEU A 117 18.78 -3.81 -10.83
C LEU A 117 19.92 -4.45 -11.62
N SER A 118 19.73 -5.72 -12.00
CA SER A 118 20.66 -6.42 -12.86
C SER A 118 20.07 -6.57 -14.26
N SER A 119 20.94 -6.73 -15.25
CA SER A 119 20.51 -6.88 -16.63
C SER A 119 19.92 -8.25 -16.96
N SER A 120 20.00 -9.19 -16.06
CA SER A 120 19.72 -10.61 -16.34
C SER A 120 18.42 -11.13 -15.73
N SER A 121 17.67 -10.34 -14.96
CA SER A 121 16.47 -10.84 -14.30
C SER A 121 15.53 -9.72 -13.96
N GLY A 122 14.31 -10.09 -13.64
CA GLY A 122 13.26 -9.16 -13.31
C GLY A 122 13.56 -8.23 -12.12
N VAL A 123 12.72 -7.26 -11.97
CA VAL A 123 12.84 -6.22 -10.95
C VAL A 123 12.56 -6.81 -9.58
N PHE A 124 13.44 -6.54 -8.63
CA PHE A 124 13.18 -6.84 -7.23
C PHE A 124 12.77 -5.56 -6.53
N GLY A 125 11.52 -5.48 -6.13
CA GLY A 125 11.06 -4.41 -5.28
C GLY A 125 11.22 -4.82 -3.84
N ALA A 126 11.97 -4.03 -3.08
CA ALA A 126 11.95 -4.17 -1.64
C ALA A 126 10.84 -3.31 -1.10
N VAL A 127 9.95 -3.89 -0.32
CA VAL A 127 8.90 -3.14 0.36
C VAL A 127 9.40 -2.84 1.75
N ALA A 128 9.47 -1.59 2.04
CA ALA A 128 9.77 -1.13 3.40
C ALA A 128 8.48 -1.03 4.21
#